data_034f6f4e8ac0662ace4909d4240cb792
#
_entry.id   034f6f4e8ac0662ace4909d4240cb792
#
_cell.length_a   1.000
_cell.length_b   1.000
_cell.length_c   1.000
_cell.angle_alpha   90.00
_cell.angle_beta   90.00
_cell.angle_gamma   90.00
#
_symmetry.space_group_name_H-M   'P 1'
#
loop_
_entity.id
_entity.type
_entity.pdbx_description
1 polymer ?
#
loop_
_entity_poly.entity_id
_entity_poly.type
_entity_poly.pdbx_seq_one_letter_code
_entity_poly.pdbx_strand_id
1 'polypeptide(L)'
;MDNSPKYDERPWGNFTVLDEGATFKVKRIEVYPGKRLSYQKHAQRAEHWYIVQGLATVTLDGRDLTLQAGEAVDIPQGTAHRIENPGAETMIFIEVQRGTYFGEDDIVRLQDDYGRG
;
A
#
# COMPACT_ATOMS: atom_id res chain seq x y z
N MET A 1 0.58 20.46 19.60
CA MET A 1 0.90 19.33 18.74
C MET A 1 -0.38 18.83 18.09
N ASP A 2 -0.39 18.75 16.79
CA ASP A 2 -1.54 18.24 16.06
C ASP A 2 -1.57 16.71 16.13
N ASN A 3 -2.64 16.15 16.72
CA ASN A 3 -2.82 14.71 16.85
C ASN A 3 -3.73 14.14 15.77
N SER A 4 -4.10 14.95 14.76
CA SER A 4 -4.95 14.48 13.66
C SER A 4 -4.18 13.50 12.79
N PRO A 5 -4.84 12.44 12.27
CA PRO A 5 -4.23 11.55 11.28
C PRO A 5 -3.77 12.34 10.06
N LYS A 6 -2.64 11.95 9.50
CA LYS A 6 -2.09 12.58 8.28
C LYS A 6 -2.76 11.97 7.06
N TYR A 7 -3.49 12.77 6.32
CA TYR A 7 -4.20 12.36 5.10
C TYR A 7 -3.47 12.89 3.86
N ASP A 8 -3.43 12.10 2.80
CA ASP A 8 -2.83 12.50 1.54
C ASP A 8 -3.61 11.90 0.37
N GLU A 9 -3.98 12.75 -0.59
CA GLU A 9 -4.68 12.34 -1.81
C GLU A 9 -3.68 11.98 -2.89
N ARG A 10 -3.96 10.88 -3.61
CA ARG A 10 -3.12 10.37 -4.69
C ARG A 10 -3.97 10.11 -5.94
N PRO A 11 -3.36 9.99 -7.14
CA PRO A 11 -4.13 9.71 -8.35
C PRO A 11 -4.96 8.42 -8.28
N TRP A 12 -4.50 7.44 -7.50
CA TRP A 12 -5.15 6.13 -7.38
C TRP A 12 -6.12 6.02 -6.20
N GLY A 13 -6.14 6.99 -5.31
CA GLY A 13 -6.95 6.95 -4.10
C GLY A 13 -6.39 7.88 -3.04
N ASN A 14 -6.30 7.39 -1.80
CA ASN A 14 -5.77 8.20 -0.70
C ASN A 14 -5.23 7.30 0.41
N PHE A 15 -4.47 7.89 1.31
CA PHE A 15 -4.08 7.20 2.54
C PHE A 15 -4.14 8.14 3.73
N THR A 16 -4.29 7.55 4.91
CA THR A 16 -4.26 8.24 6.18
C THR A 16 -3.28 7.51 7.09
N VAL A 17 -2.30 8.23 7.64
CA VAL A 17 -1.39 7.65 8.64
C VAL A 17 -2.13 7.60 9.96
N LEU A 18 -2.33 6.39 10.48
CA LEU A 18 -3.09 6.15 11.71
C LEU A 18 -2.21 6.15 12.94
N ASP A 19 -0.98 5.63 12.81
CA ASP A 19 -0.03 5.56 13.92
C ASP A 19 1.37 5.38 13.36
N GLU A 20 2.38 5.80 14.11
CA GLU A 20 3.76 5.58 13.75
C GLU A 20 4.66 5.61 14.97
N GLY A 21 5.73 4.82 14.94
CA GLY A 21 6.74 4.75 15.98
C GLY A 21 8.12 4.56 15.37
N ALA A 22 9.10 4.24 16.21
CA ALA A 22 10.48 4.09 15.74
C ALA A 22 10.66 2.91 14.77
N THR A 23 9.83 1.86 14.90
CA THR A 23 9.99 0.62 14.13
C THR A 23 8.79 0.25 13.28
N PHE A 24 7.76 1.09 13.25
CA PHE A 24 6.54 0.79 12.50
C PHE A 24 5.79 2.05 12.07
N LYS A 25 4.94 1.86 11.05
CA LYS A 25 4.01 2.88 10.57
C LYS A 25 2.74 2.18 10.09
N VAL A 26 1.57 2.69 10.45
CA VAL A 26 0.28 2.10 10.08
C VAL A 26 -0.50 3.09 9.23
N LYS A 27 -1.00 2.63 8.09
CA LYS A 27 -1.81 3.43 7.18
C LYS A 27 -3.13 2.75 6.89
N ARG A 28 -4.19 3.56 6.76
CA ARG A 28 -5.43 3.17 6.10
C ARG A 28 -5.35 3.66 4.68
N ILE A 29 -5.52 2.77 3.72
CA ILE A 29 -5.37 3.10 2.29
C ILE A 29 -6.67 2.77 1.57
N GLU A 30 -7.16 3.73 0.77
CA GLU A 30 -8.32 3.56 -0.10
C GLU A 30 -7.85 3.59 -1.55
N VAL A 31 -8.28 2.62 -2.34
CA VAL A 31 -7.98 2.55 -3.77
C VAL A 31 -9.28 2.66 -4.54
N TYR A 32 -9.38 3.65 -5.42
CA TYR A 32 -10.60 3.89 -6.18
C TYR A 32 -10.83 2.78 -7.22
N PRO A 33 -12.09 2.53 -7.62
CA PRO A 33 -12.40 1.50 -8.59
C PRO A 33 -11.57 1.60 -9.86
N GLY A 34 -10.99 0.50 -10.29
CA GLY A 34 -10.19 0.42 -11.51
C GLY A 34 -8.81 1.03 -11.42
N LYS A 35 -8.40 1.52 -10.25
CA LYS A 35 -7.09 2.14 -10.05
C LYS A 35 -6.10 1.16 -9.42
N ARG A 36 -4.82 1.47 -9.55
CA ARG A 36 -3.74 0.68 -8.95
C ARG A 36 -2.57 1.58 -8.57
N LEU A 37 -1.80 1.14 -7.57
CA LEU A 37 -0.57 1.81 -7.18
C LEU A 37 0.54 1.43 -8.16
N SER A 38 1.69 2.11 -8.08
CA SER A 38 2.85 1.75 -8.88
C SER A 38 3.36 0.35 -8.49
N TYR A 39 4.02 -0.32 -9.43
CA TYR A 39 4.77 -1.53 -9.14
C TYR A 39 6.11 -1.09 -8.56
N GLN A 40 6.37 -1.43 -7.30
CA GLN A 40 7.42 -0.81 -6.53
C GLN A 40 8.06 -1.77 -5.54
N LYS A 41 9.22 -1.39 -5.01
CA LYS A 41 9.86 -2.11 -3.91
C LYS A 41 10.51 -1.15 -2.93
N HIS A 42 10.69 -1.60 -1.70
CA HIS A 42 11.31 -0.84 -0.62
C HIS A 42 12.46 -1.64 -0.02
N ALA A 43 13.60 -0.97 0.25
CA ALA A 43 14.79 -1.63 0.76
C ALA A 43 14.80 -1.71 2.30
N GLN A 44 14.12 -0.80 2.99
CA GLN A 44 14.29 -0.62 4.44
C GLN A 44 13.06 -0.97 5.26
N ARG A 45 12.02 -1.51 4.63
CA ARG A 45 10.80 -1.91 5.34
C ARG A 45 10.13 -3.13 4.71
N ALA A 46 9.48 -3.92 5.55
CA ALA A 46 8.51 -4.94 5.15
C ALA A 46 7.11 -4.37 5.36
N GLU A 47 6.11 -4.97 4.73
CA GLU A 47 4.72 -4.53 4.85
C GLU A 47 3.80 -5.71 5.08
N HIS A 48 2.70 -5.45 5.81
CA HIS A 48 1.61 -6.39 5.99
C HIS A 48 0.33 -5.68 5.55
N TRP A 49 -0.42 -6.28 4.64
CA TRP A 49 -1.66 -5.70 4.12
C TRP A 49 -2.85 -6.56 4.51
N TYR A 50 -3.84 -5.96 5.13
CA TYR A 50 -5.10 -6.60 5.52
C TYR A 50 -6.23 -5.92 4.76
N ILE A 51 -6.98 -6.70 3.95
CA ILE A 51 -8.08 -6.17 3.16
C ILE A 51 -9.32 -6.04 4.04
N VAL A 52 -9.83 -4.82 4.19
CA VAL A 52 -10.99 -4.52 5.03
C VAL A 52 -12.26 -4.52 4.22
N GLN A 53 -12.19 -4.03 2.98
CA GLN A 53 -13.36 -3.85 2.12
C GLN A 53 -12.96 -4.01 0.66
N GLY A 54 -13.83 -4.66 -0.11
CA GLY A 54 -13.65 -4.76 -1.56
C GLY A 54 -12.78 -5.93 -1.97
N LEU A 55 -12.30 -5.87 -3.21
CA LEU A 55 -11.53 -6.91 -3.86
C LEU A 55 -10.19 -6.32 -4.29
N ALA A 56 -9.11 -7.06 -4.08
CA ALA A 56 -7.76 -6.63 -4.42
C ALA A 56 -7.05 -7.66 -5.29
N THR A 57 -6.35 -7.19 -6.32
CA THR A 57 -5.35 -7.98 -7.03
C THR A 57 -3.98 -7.49 -6.55
N VAL A 58 -3.22 -8.39 -5.94
CA VAL A 58 -1.88 -8.10 -5.43
C VAL A 58 -0.86 -8.81 -6.29
N THR A 59 0.13 -8.07 -6.77
CA THR A 59 1.25 -8.63 -7.53
C THR A 59 2.49 -8.64 -6.63
N LEU A 60 3.10 -9.82 -6.47
CA LEU A 60 4.34 -10.01 -5.70
C LEU A 60 5.36 -10.69 -6.59
N ASP A 61 6.48 -10.01 -6.88
CA ASP A 61 7.56 -10.53 -7.73
C ASP A 61 7.01 -11.20 -9.01
N GLY A 62 6.10 -10.51 -9.70
CA GLY A 62 5.52 -10.96 -10.96
C GLY A 62 4.38 -11.98 -10.84
N ARG A 63 3.94 -12.31 -9.62
CA ARG A 63 2.84 -13.26 -9.41
C ARG A 63 1.62 -12.52 -8.87
N ASP A 64 0.47 -12.75 -9.48
CA ASP A 64 -0.79 -12.15 -9.05
C ASP A 64 -1.55 -13.08 -8.13
N LEU A 65 -2.12 -12.50 -7.06
CA LEU A 65 -3.08 -13.19 -6.22
C LEU A 65 -4.26 -12.27 -5.94
N THR A 66 -5.43 -12.88 -5.75
CA THR A 66 -6.67 -12.15 -5.47
C THR A 66 -6.99 -12.29 -4.00
N LEU A 67 -7.22 -11.15 -3.34
CA LEU A 67 -7.60 -11.09 -1.94
C LEU A 67 -8.96 -10.41 -1.81
N GLN A 68 -9.78 -10.92 -0.89
CA GLN A 68 -11.06 -10.30 -0.52
C GLN A 68 -11.02 -9.84 0.93
N ALA A 69 -12.06 -9.15 1.35
CA ALA A 69 -12.16 -8.67 2.73
C ALA A 69 -11.92 -9.79 3.73
N GLY A 70 -11.09 -9.53 4.73
CA GLY A 70 -10.70 -10.50 5.75
C GLY A 70 -9.42 -11.26 5.44
N GLU A 71 -8.86 -11.11 4.24
CA GLU A 71 -7.61 -11.76 3.86
C GLU A 71 -6.42 -10.80 3.94
N ALA A 72 -5.23 -11.34 4.15
CA ALA A 72 -4.02 -10.55 4.33
C ALA A 72 -2.83 -11.16 3.56
N VAL A 73 -1.80 -10.34 3.36
CA VAL A 73 -0.58 -10.77 2.71
C VAL A 73 0.61 -10.05 3.33
N ASP A 74 1.74 -10.75 3.45
CA ASP A 74 3.01 -10.18 3.88
C ASP A 74 3.91 -9.90 2.69
N ILE A 75 4.58 -8.74 2.73
CA ILE A 75 5.51 -8.30 1.70
C ILE A 75 6.87 -8.09 2.35
N PRO A 76 7.81 -9.03 2.15
CA PRO A 76 9.16 -8.88 2.70
C PRO A 76 9.91 -7.69 2.10
N GLN A 77 10.93 -7.22 2.79
CA GLN A 77 11.84 -6.20 2.26
C GLN A 77 12.39 -6.63 0.90
N GLY A 78 12.46 -5.68 -0.03
CA GLY A 78 13.03 -5.93 -1.36
C GLY A 78 12.10 -6.63 -2.34
N THR A 79 10.92 -7.06 -1.92
CA THR A 79 9.95 -7.72 -2.80
C THR A 79 9.20 -6.69 -3.64
N ALA A 80 9.22 -6.85 -4.95
CA ALA A 80 8.44 -6.00 -5.85
C ALA A 80 6.95 -6.28 -5.66
N HIS A 81 6.15 -5.22 -5.51
CA HIS A 81 4.74 -5.38 -5.18
C HIS A 81 3.87 -4.28 -5.77
N ARG A 82 2.60 -4.62 -5.99
CA ARG A 82 1.57 -3.71 -6.48
C ARG A 82 0.22 -4.19 -5.95
N ILE A 83 -0.68 -3.26 -5.69
CA ILE A 83 -2.08 -3.55 -5.41
C ILE A 83 -2.96 -2.81 -6.40
N GLU A 84 -4.00 -3.50 -6.89
CA GLU A 84 -4.96 -2.99 -7.84
C GLU A 84 -6.36 -3.26 -7.33
N ASN A 85 -7.27 -2.32 -7.58
CA ASN A 85 -8.70 -2.50 -7.31
C ASN A 85 -9.40 -2.88 -8.61
N PRO A 86 -9.70 -4.17 -8.85
CA PRO A 86 -10.39 -4.60 -10.06
C PRO A 86 -11.90 -4.46 -9.97
N GLY A 87 -12.43 -4.07 -8.81
CA GLY A 87 -13.86 -4.04 -8.55
C GLY A 87 -14.52 -2.71 -8.87
N ALA A 88 -15.81 -2.62 -8.53
CA ALA A 88 -16.65 -1.45 -8.80
C ALA A 88 -16.83 -0.55 -7.59
N GLU A 89 -16.34 -0.94 -6.42
CA GLU A 89 -16.39 -0.13 -5.20
C GLU A 89 -15.00 0.23 -4.71
N THR A 90 -14.88 1.23 -3.85
CA THR A 90 -13.62 1.61 -3.24
C THR A 90 -13.09 0.44 -2.40
N MET A 91 -11.84 0.06 -2.61
CA MET A 91 -11.18 -0.96 -1.82
C MET A 91 -10.43 -0.28 -0.69
N ILE A 92 -10.50 -0.87 0.51
CA ILE A 92 -9.83 -0.34 1.70
C ILE A 92 -8.96 -1.44 2.30
N PHE A 93 -7.69 -1.11 2.56
CA PHE A 93 -6.81 -2.03 3.30
C PHE A 93 -6.00 -1.27 4.34
N ILE A 94 -5.59 -2.01 5.36
CA ILE A 94 -4.72 -1.51 6.42
C ILE A 94 -3.31 -2.03 6.15
N GLU A 95 -2.37 -1.10 6.09
CA GLU A 95 -0.96 -1.41 5.84
C GLU A 95 -0.16 -1.19 7.12
N VAL A 96 0.55 -2.21 7.55
CA VAL A 96 1.52 -2.10 8.64
C VAL A 96 2.91 -2.18 8.02
N GLN A 97 3.66 -1.11 8.12
CA GLN A 97 5.06 -1.06 7.70
C GLN A 97 5.93 -1.32 8.92
N ARG A 98 6.93 -2.16 8.77
CA ARG A 98 7.88 -2.48 9.85
C ARG A 98 9.30 -2.42 9.31
N GLY A 99 10.16 -1.71 10.02
CA GLY A 99 11.55 -1.55 9.59
C GLY A 99 12.27 -0.44 10.34
N THR A 100 13.28 0.13 9.67
CA THR A 100 14.14 1.15 10.26
C THR A 100 13.95 2.54 9.65
N TYR A 101 13.24 2.62 8.52
CA TYR A 101 13.03 3.89 7.82
C TYR A 101 11.73 3.82 7.00
N PHE A 102 10.91 4.85 7.10
CA PHE A 102 9.58 4.90 6.48
C PHE A 102 9.38 6.09 5.55
N GLY A 103 10.46 6.76 5.15
CA GLY A 103 10.38 7.87 4.21
C GLY A 103 9.89 7.42 2.84
N GLU A 104 9.13 8.28 2.17
CA GLU A 104 8.58 7.98 0.85
C GLU A 104 9.66 7.94 -0.25
N ASP A 105 10.89 8.34 0.07
CA ASP A 105 12.03 8.25 -0.82
C ASP A 105 12.70 6.86 -0.81
N ASP A 106 12.33 5.96 0.13
CA ASP A 106 12.75 4.55 0.08
C ASP A 106 11.82 3.79 -0.88
N ILE A 107 11.90 4.12 -2.15
CA ILE A 107 11.04 3.53 -3.16
C ILE A 107 11.79 3.43 -4.51
N VAL A 108 11.67 2.27 -5.15
CA VAL A 108 12.03 2.10 -6.55
C VAL A 108 10.73 1.77 -7.29
N ARG A 109 10.30 2.69 -8.16
CA ARG A 109 9.11 2.48 -8.97
C ARG A 109 9.52 1.78 -10.26
N LEU A 110 9.06 0.54 -10.41
CA LEU A 110 9.35 -0.30 -11.58
C LEU A 110 8.37 -0.02 -12.71
N GLN A 111 7.14 0.35 -12.37
CA GLN A 111 6.10 0.73 -13.32
C GLN A 111 5.11 1.65 -12.62
N ASP A 112 4.82 2.81 -13.21
CA ASP A 112 3.91 3.79 -12.63
C ASP A 112 3.02 4.38 -13.71
N ASP A 113 1.69 4.22 -13.56
CA ASP A 113 0.70 4.72 -14.51
C ASP A 113 0.57 6.26 -14.48
N TYR A 114 1.17 6.92 -13.51
CA TYR A 114 0.99 8.36 -13.25
C TYR A 114 2.23 9.21 -13.58
N GLY A 115 3.25 8.60 -14.18
CA GLY A 115 4.44 9.30 -14.65
C GLY A 115 5.40 9.81 -13.57
N ARG A 116 5.38 9.22 -12.40
CA ARG A 116 6.26 9.61 -11.29
C ARG A 116 7.53 8.76 -11.29
N GLY A 117 8.44 9.05 -12.04
CA GLY A 117 9.76 8.46 -12.08
C GLY A 117 10.08 7.15 -11.39
#